data_248319ca6189aec66049ce8e4346e89b
#
_entry.id   248319ca6189aec66049ce8e4346e89b
#
_cell.length_a   1.000
_cell.length_b   1.000
_cell.length_c   1.000
_cell.angle_alpha   90.00
_cell.angle_beta   90.00
_cell.angle_gamma   90.00
#
_symmetry.space_group_name_H-M   'P 1'
#
loop_
_entity.id
_entity.type
_entity.pdbx_description
1 polymer ?
#
loop_
_entity_poly.entity_id
_entity_poly.type
_entity_poly.pdbx_seq_one_letter_code
_entity_poly.pdbx_strand_id
1 'polypeptide(L)'
;MKMQKPKVRFKGFTDDWEQRKLGELVGIYDGVHQTPDYQDSGIMFLSVENIATLKSEKYISEEAFERDYKVYPEKGDILMTRIGDVGTTNVVETAEKVAFYVSLALLKPNEIDSYFLSNAMKTNAFQKGLRERTLVTAIPQKINKDEIGKIDIFITNNDEEQKKIGAYFSNLDHLITFHQRKHEKY
;
A
#
# COMPACT_ATOMS: atom_id res chain seq x y z
N MET A 1 -10.08 -20.16 -12.81
CA MET A 1 -8.91 -19.33 -12.44
C MET A 1 -8.18 -18.94 -13.73
N LYS A 2 -7.92 -17.65 -13.94
CA LYS A 2 -7.23 -17.19 -15.15
C LYS A 2 -5.72 -17.23 -14.91
N MET A 3 -4.98 -17.83 -15.84
CA MET A 3 -3.53 -17.94 -15.80
C MET A 3 -2.91 -17.01 -16.82
N GLN A 4 -1.74 -16.45 -16.50
CA GLN A 4 -1.03 -15.53 -17.38
C GLN A 4 0.48 -15.72 -17.27
N LYS A 5 1.18 -15.67 -18.40
CA LYS A 5 2.64 -15.55 -18.44
C LYS A 5 3.03 -14.09 -18.55
N PRO A 6 3.82 -13.54 -17.62
CA PRO A 6 4.32 -12.17 -17.77
C PRO A 6 5.25 -12.08 -19.01
N LYS A 7 5.15 -10.96 -19.74
CA LYS A 7 5.96 -10.73 -20.96
C LYS A 7 7.44 -10.57 -20.64
N VAL A 8 7.76 -10.03 -19.49
CA VAL A 8 9.14 -9.82 -19.00
C VAL A 8 9.24 -10.56 -17.66
N ARG A 9 10.31 -11.33 -17.49
CA ARG A 9 10.49 -12.19 -16.31
C ARG A 9 11.97 -12.42 -16.05
N PHE A 10 12.35 -12.63 -14.82
CA PHE A 10 13.68 -13.11 -14.48
C PHE A 10 13.93 -14.51 -15.03
N LYS A 11 15.15 -14.77 -15.48
CA LYS A 11 15.54 -16.10 -15.98
C LYS A 11 15.43 -17.14 -14.86
N GLY A 12 14.87 -18.29 -15.20
CA GLY A 12 14.73 -19.43 -14.29
C GLY A 12 13.32 -19.67 -13.75
N PHE A 13 12.40 -18.72 -13.93
CA PHE A 13 11.00 -18.87 -13.52
C PHE A 13 10.13 -19.15 -14.75
N THR A 14 9.32 -20.21 -14.68
CA THR A 14 8.52 -20.69 -15.82
C THR A 14 7.03 -20.85 -15.53
N ASP A 15 6.65 -20.94 -14.24
CA ASP A 15 5.28 -21.21 -13.82
C ASP A 15 4.35 -20.05 -14.18
N ASP A 16 3.12 -20.36 -14.54
CA ASP A 16 2.13 -19.34 -14.85
C ASP A 16 1.73 -18.57 -13.59
N TRP A 17 1.52 -17.27 -13.75
CA TRP A 17 0.92 -16.45 -12.70
C TRP A 17 -0.58 -16.65 -12.67
N GLU A 18 -1.16 -16.65 -11.47
CA GLU A 18 -2.59 -16.82 -11.27
C GLU A 18 -3.29 -15.51 -10.93
N GLN A 19 -4.55 -15.41 -11.38
CA GLN A 19 -5.42 -14.30 -10.99
C GLN A 19 -6.09 -14.62 -9.66
N ARG A 20 -5.94 -13.72 -8.67
CA ARG A 20 -6.56 -13.81 -7.36
C ARG A 20 -7.31 -12.51 -7.04
N LYS A 21 -8.20 -12.54 -6.07
CA LYS A 21 -8.75 -11.31 -5.48
C LYS A 21 -7.77 -10.75 -4.44
N LEU A 22 -7.60 -9.42 -4.42
CA LEU A 22 -6.68 -8.82 -3.44
C LEU A 22 -7.04 -9.20 -1.99
N GLY A 23 -8.33 -9.24 -1.65
CA GLY A 23 -8.81 -9.61 -0.32
C GLY A 23 -8.56 -11.07 0.08
N GLU A 24 -8.13 -11.94 -0.85
CA GLU A 24 -7.66 -13.30 -0.54
C GLU A 24 -6.19 -13.32 -0.08
N LEU A 25 -5.46 -12.25 -0.39
CA LEU A 25 -4.02 -12.12 -0.17
C LEU A 25 -3.68 -11.21 1.01
N VAL A 26 -4.61 -10.33 1.41
CA VAL A 26 -4.38 -9.34 2.47
C VAL A 26 -5.61 -9.15 3.36
N GLY A 27 -5.37 -8.89 4.64
CA GLY A 27 -6.36 -8.25 5.50
C GLY A 27 -6.44 -6.76 5.16
N ILE A 28 -7.67 -6.19 5.04
CA ILE A 28 -7.88 -4.78 4.69
C ILE A 28 -8.58 -4.07 5.85
N TYR A 29 -7.99 -2.95 6.32
CA TYR A 29 -8.47 -2.21 7.49
C TYR A 29 -8.55 -0.71 7.20
N ASP A 30 -9.52 -0.06 7.83
CA ASP A 30 -9.69 1.39 7.78
C ASP A 30 -8.95 2.08 8.92
N GLY A 31 -8.46 3.28 8.67
CA GLY A 31 -8.05 4.21 9.72
C GLY A 31 -9.25 4.88 10.40
N VAL A 32 -8.97 5.74 11.36
CA VAL A 32 -10.02 6.50 12.07
C VAL A 32 -10.74 7.45 11.13
N HIS A 33 -12.06 7.61 11.35
CA HIS A 33 -12.91 8.50 10.56
C HIS A 33 -12.99 9.92 11.14
N GLN A 34 -12.74 10.07 12.43
CA GLN A 34 -12.73 11.37 13.10
C GLN A 34 -11.33 11.95 13.10
N THR A 35 -11.22 13.25 12.87
CA THR A 35 -9.94 13.95 13.02
C THR A 35 -9.57 13.93 14.50
N PRO A 36 -8.40 13.38 14.87
CA PRO A 36 -7.98 13.33 16.26
C PRO A 36 -7.48 14.69 16.74
N ASP A 37 -7.37 14.84 18.07
CA ASP A 37 -6.66 15.95 18.69
C ASP A 37 -5.15 15.74 18.47
N TYR A 38 -4.56 16.61 17.64
CA TYR A 38 -3.13 16.53 17.35
C TYR A 38 -2.29 17.04 18.54
N GLN A 39 -1.13 16.41 18.71
CA GLN A 39 -0.13 16.69 19.72
C GLN A 39 1.18 17.10 19.07
N ASP A 40 2.08 17.72 19.83
CA ASP A 40 3.44 18.07 19.37
C ASP A 40 4.38 16.85 19.34
N SER A 41 4.01 15.77 20.02
CA SER A 41 4.76 14.52 20.08
C SER A 41 3.84 13.36 20.43
N GLY A 42 4.31 12.10 20.27
CA GLY A 42 3.55 10.90 20.55
C GLY A 42 3.58 9.92 19.38
N ILE A 43 2.45 9.29 19.08
CA ILE A 43 2.32 8.35 17.95
C ILE A 43 2.12 9.14 16.65
N MET A 44 3.00 8.94 15.67
CA MET A 44 2.93 9.61 14.37
C MET A 44 1.62 9.27 13.66
N PHE A 45 0.96 10.29 13.09
CA PHE A 45 -0.33 10.16 12.41
C PHE A 45 -0.20 10.42 10.93
N LEU A 46 -0.58 9.46 10.11
CA LEU A 46 -0.49 9.50 8.65
C LEU A 46 -1.87 9.72 8.00
N SER A 47 -1.87 10.45 6.90
CA SER A 47 -3.01 10.63 6.00
C SER A 47 -2.57 10.52 4.54
N VAL A 48 -3.48 10.75 3.58
CA VAL A 48 -3.18 10.66 2.14
C VAL A 48 -1.96 11.49 1.73
N GLU A 49 -1.76 12.65 2.34
CA GLU A 49 -0.63 13.55 2.05
C GLU A 49 0.75 12.96 2.40
N ASN A 50 0.78 11.96 3.27
CA ASN A 50 2.02 11.34 3.75
C ASN A 50 2.41 10.07 2.99
N ILE A 51 1.61 9.62 2.02
CA ILE A 51 1.81 8.30 1.38
C ILE A 51 3.18 8.14 0.72
N ALA A 52 3.73 9.21 0.17
CA ALA A 52 5.00 9.14 -0.55
C ALA A 52 6.21 8.89 0.36
N THR A 53 6.17 9.36 1.60
CA THR A 53 7.31 9.29 2.53
C THR A 53 7.04 8.49 3.79
N LEU A 54 5.77 8.25 4.11
CA LEU A 54 5.28 7.72 5.39
C LEU A 54 5.87 8.48 6.60
N LYS A 55 6.01 9.81 6.45
CA LYS A 55 6.46 10.73 7.49
C LYS A 55 5.44 11.83 7.69
N SER A 56 5.23 12.22 8.93
CA SER A 56 4.32 13.28 9.32
C SER A 56 4.88 14.04 10.52
N GLU A 57 4.49 15.30 10.64
CA GLU A 57 4.71 16.12 11.83
C GLU A 57 3.46 16.19 12.73
N LYS A 58 2.43 15.40 12.40
CA LYS A 58 1.22 15.26 13.20
C LYS A 58 1.34 14.04 14.09
N TYR A 59 1.02 14.21 15.34
CA TYR A 59 1.05 13.13 16.34
C TYR A 59 -0.28 13.07 17.08
N ILE A 60 -0.56 11.92 17.68
CA ILE A 60 -1.67 11.72 18.62
C ILE A 60 -1.13 11.17 19.93
N SER A 61 -1.90 11.30 21.02
CA SER A 61 -1.50 10.73 22.30
C SER A 61 -1.52 9.20 22.26
N GLU A 62 -0.76 8.57 23.14
CA GLU A 62 -0.77 7.10 23.30
C GLU A 62 -2.15 6.60 23.74
N GLU A 63 -2.86 7.35 24.60
CA GLU A 63 -4.21 7.00 25.05
C GLU A 63 -5.21 6.99 23.90
N ALA A 64 -5.14 7.98 22.98
CA ALA A 64 -5.97 8.02 21.78
C ALA A 64 -5.65 6.84 20.86
N PHE A 65 -4.37 6.53 20.70
CA PHE A 65 -3.94 5.38 19.90
C PHE A 65 -4.47 4.06 20.48
N GLU A 66 -4.27 3.80 21.76
CA GLU A 66 -4.72 2.55 22.42
C GLU A 66 -6.26 2.40 22.41
N ARG A 67 -6.99 3.52 22.46
CA ARG A 67 -8.45 3.53 22.37
C ARG A 67 -8.96 3.20 20.96
N ASP A 68 -8.37 3.82 19.92
CA ASP A 68 -8.96 3.88 18.59
C ASP A 68 -8.33 2.88 17.60
N TYR A 69 -7.11 2.39 17.86
CA TYR A 69 -6.38 1.49 16.95
C TYR A 69 -6.21 0.10 17.54
N LYS A 70 -7.13 -0.81 17.21
CA LYS A 70 -6.97 -2.25 17.52
C LYS A 70 -6.10 -2.96 16.48
N VAL A 71 -6.09 -2.43 15.25
CA VAL A 71 -5.22 -2.87 14.14
C VAL A 71 -4.54 -1.62 13.60
N TYR A 72 -3.22 -1.67 13.49
CA TYR A 72 -2.38 -0.55 13.06
C TYR A 72 -1.27 -1.04 12.13
N PRO A 73 -0.63 -0.13 11.37
CA PRO A 73 0.47 -0.47 10.48
C PRO A 73 1.68 -1.02 11.23
N GLU A 74 2.17 -2.15 10.77
CA GLU A 74 3.42 -2.77 11.23
C GLU A 74 4.41 -2.86 10.07
N LYS A 75 5.69 -3.07 10.37
CA LYS A 75 6.72 -3.23 9.34
C LYS A 75 6.36 -4.37 8.38
N GLY A 76 6.36 -4.06 7.09
CA GLY A 76 5.97 -4.98 6.02
C GLY A 76 4.51 -4.84 5.59
N ASP A 77 3.68 -4.12 6.31
CA ASP A 77 2.33 -3.79 5.85
C ASP A 77 2.38 -2.76 4.71
N ILE A 78 1.27 -2.64 3.97
CA ILE A 78 1.14 -1.69 2.88
C ILE A 78 0.06 -0.67 3.24
N LEU A 79 0.37 0.62 3.13
CA LEU A 79 -0.64 1.67 3.13
C LEU A 79 -1.00 2.03 1.69
N MET A 80 -2.29 2.20 1.43
CA MET A 80 -2.84 2.59 0.13
C MET A 80 -3.78 3.78 0.27
N THR A 81 -3.63 4.79 -0.59
CA THR A 81 -4.58 5.90 -0.66
C THR A 81 -5.94 5.45 -1.18
N ARG A 82 -7.03 5.93 -0.56
CA ARG A 82 -8.40 5.54 -0.93
C ARG A 82 -9.40 6.69 -1.02
N ILE A 83 -9.00 7.92 -0.67
CA ILE A 83 -9.82 9.14 -0.76
C ILE A 83 -8.96 10.25 -1.36
N GLY A 84 -9.46 10.93 -2.39
CA GLY A 84 -8.76 11.96 -3.15
C GLY A 84 -7.87 11.35 -4.22
N ASP A 85 -6.60 11.18 -3.96
CA ASP A 85 -5.76 10.24 -4.68
C ASP A 85 -6.20 8.82 -4.31
N VAL A 86 -6.35 7.94 -5.30
CA VAL A 86 -6.81 6.56 -5.08
C VAL A 86 -5.86 5.59 -5.74
N GLY A 87 -5.21 4.74 -4.92
CA GLY A 87 -4.41 3.62 -5.40
C GLY A 87 -2.90 3.78 -5.32
N THR A 88 -2.40 4.89 -4.79
CA THR A 88 -0.97 5.02 -4.48
C THR A 88 -0.64 4.19 -3.25
N THR A 89 0.41 3.37 -3.34
CA THR A 89 0.83 2.45 -2.28
C THR A 89 2.24 2.75 -1.79
N ASN A 90 2.48 2.49 -0.50
CA ASN A 90 3.81 2.45 0.07
C ASN A 90 3.91 1.36 1.14
N VAL A 91 5.09 0.74 1.28
CA VAL A 91 5.36 -0.30 2.27
C VAL A 91 5.87 0.35 3.55
N VAL A 92 5.32 -0.08 4.69
CA VAL A 92 5.73 0.40 6.02
C VAL A 92 7.06 -0.22 6.40
N GLU A 93 8.09 0.61 6.62
CA GLU A 93 9.44 0.15 6.96
C GLU A 93 9.79 0.37 8.44
N THR A 94 9.05 1.26 9.13
CA THR A 94 9.27 1.52 10.56
C THR A 94 8.77 0.36 11.43
N ALA A 95 9.45 0.13 12.54
CA ALA A 95 8.95 -0.75 13.61
C ALA A 95 8.19 0.03 14.70
N GLU A 96 8.13 1.36 14.60
CA GLU A 96 7.40 2.20 15.54
C GLU A 96 5.90 2.14 15.27
N LYS A 97 5.10 2.33 16.33
CA LYS A 97 3.64 2.46 16.20
C LYS A 97 3.29 3.67 15.33
N VAL A 98 2.34 3.48 14.42
CA VAL A 98 1.87 4.52 13.50
C VAL A 98 0.35 4.49 13.47
N ALA A 99 -0.26 5.65 13.63
CA ALA A 99 -1.68 5.87 13.47
C ALA A 99 -1.98 6.34 12.03
N PHE A 100 -3.19 6.11 11.53
CA PHE A 100 -3.55 6.51 10.16
C PHE A 100 -5.02 6.91 10.03
N TYR A 101 -5.27 7.81 9.11
CA TYR A 101 -6.60 8.35 8.81
C TYR A 101 -7.33 7.51 7.77
N VAL A 102 -8.65 7.57 7.77
CA VAL A 102 -9.54 6.87 6.80
C VAL A 102 -9.24 7.17 5.32
N SER A 103 -8.47 8.20 5.01
CA SER A 103 -7.98 8.47 3.65
C SER A 103 -6.96 7.43 3.14
N LEU A 104 -6.45 6.61 4.05
CA LEU A 104 -5.61 5.44 3.77
C LEU A 104 -6.37 4.15 4.12
N ALA A 105 -6.07 3.09 3.38
CA ALA A 105 -6.39 1.72 3.74
C ALA A 105 -5.09 1.02 4.15
N LEU A 106 -5.14 0.27 5.25
CA LEU A 106 -4.07 -0.62 5.68
C LEU A 106 -4.30 -1.99 5.07
N LEU A 107 -3.31 -2.50 4.35
CA LEU A 107 -3.28 -3.85 3.78
C LEU A 107 -2.22 -4.65 4.54
N LYS A 108 -2.65 -5.72 5.21
CA LYS A 108 -1.75 -6.65 5.91
C LYS A 108 -1.55 -7.89 5.05
N PRO A 109 -0.39 -8.04 4.37
CA PRO A 109 -0.09 -9.18 3.52
C PRO A 109 -0.12 -10.51 4.29
N ASN A 110 -0.69 -11.54 3.67
CA ASN A 110 -0.71 -12.89 4.19
C ASN A 110 0.06 -13.79 3.22
N GLU A 111 1.22 -14.29 3.64
CA GLU A 111 2.07 -15.20 2.86
C GLU A 111 2.45 -14.68 1.45
N ILE A 112 2.57 -13.35 1.28
CA ILE A 112 2.99 -12.72 0.03
C ILE A 112 3.99 -11.60 0.33
N ASP A 113 5.03 -11.46 -0.51
CA ASP A 113 6.02 -10.40 -0.37
C ASP A 113 5.39 -9.02 -0.58
N SER A 114 5.56 -8.12 0.39
CA SER A 114 4.92 -6.80 0.41
C SER A 114 5.38 -5.89 -0.72
N TYR A 115 6.66 -5.93 -1.07
CA TYR A 115 7.21 -5.13 -2.15
C TYR A 115 6.75 -5.65 -3.51
N PHE A 116 6.70 -6.99 -3.68
CA PHE A 116 6.10 -7.61 -4.85
C PHE A 116 4.64 -7.18 -5.00
N LEU A 117 3.85 -7.31 -3.93
CA LEU A 117 2.41 -7.00 -3.94
C LEU A 117 2.18 -5.51 -4.26
N SER A 118 2.89 -4.60 -3.59
CA SER A 118 2.81 -3.16 -3.85
C SER A 118 3.12 -2.84 -5.31
N ASN A 119 4.11 -3.50 -5.93
CA ASN A 119 4.43 -3.32 -7.34
C ASN A 119 3.40 -3.96 -8.27
N ALA A 120 2.83 -5.12 -7.92
CA ALA A 120 1.74 -5.74 -8.67
C ALA A 120 0.49 -4.84 -8.70
N MET A 121 0.23 -4.09 -7.62
CA MET A 121 -0.84 -3.10 -7.55
C MET A 121 -0.61 -1.87 -8.46
N LYS A 122 0.62 -1.58 -8.88
CA LYS A 122 0.94 -0.52 -9.85
C LYS A 122 0.67 -0.94 -11.31
N THR A 123 0.39 -2.22 -11.58
CA THR A 123 0.14 -2.71 -12.94
C THR A 123 -1.13 -2.13 -13.56
N ASN A 124 -1.14 -1.98 -14.90
CA ASN A 124 -2.30 -1.47 -15.62
C ASN A 124 -3.58 -2.29 -15.37
N ALA A 125 -3.45 -3.61 -15.20
CA ALA A 125 -4.59 -4.51 -14.94
C ALA A 125 -5.23 -4.19 -13.59
N PHE A 126 -4.43 -4.08 -12.53
CA PHE A 126 -4.91 -3.72 -11.20
C PHE A 126 -5.50 -2.30 -11.18
N GLN A 127 -4.78 -1.33 -11.74
CA GLN A 127 -5.20 0.07 -11.79
C GLN A 127 -6.50 0.27 -12.60
N LYS A 128 -6.75 -0.56 -13.62
CA LYS A 128 -8.03 -0.58 -14.32
C LYS A 128 -9.15 -1.06 -13.38
N GLY A 129 -8.96 -2.18 -12.71
CA GLY A 129 -9.95 -2.72 -11.76
C GLY A 129 -10.23 -1.76 -10.60
N LEU A 130 -9.22 -1.01 -10.15
CA LEU A 130 -9.33 0.02 -9.13
C LEU A 130 -10.22 1.18 -9.62
N ARG A 131 -9.96 1.73 -10.82
CA ARG A 131 -10.78 2.81 -11.39
C ARG A 131 -12.23 2.42 -11.59
N GLU A 132 -12.51 1.20 -12.04
CA GLU A 132 -13.86 0.69 -12.24
C GLU A 132 -14.68 0.62 -10.94
N ARG A 133 -14.03 0.52 -9.78
CA ARG A 133 -14.65 0.44 -8.44
C ARG A 133 -14.59 1.73 -7.66
N THR A 134 -13.86 2.72 -8.16
CA THR A 134 -13.75 4.03 -7.53
C THR A 134 -15.02 4.83 -7.77
N LEU A 135 -15.58 5.42 -6.72
CA LEU A 135 -16.73 6.32 -6.78
C LEU A 135 -16.25 7.70 -7.23
N VAL A 136 -16.14 7.87 -8.55
CA VAL A 136 -15.65 9.12 -9.18
C VAL A 136 -16.62 10.29 -9.05
N THR A 137 -17.90 10.01 -8.75
CA THR A 137 -18.94 11.05 -8.52
C THR A 137 -18.88 11.63 -7.10
N ALA A 138 -18.15 11.00 -6.19
CA ALA A 138 -17.88 11.55 -4.87
C ALA A 138 -16.84 12.67 -4.95
N ILE A 139 -16.97 13.70 -4.11
CA ILE A 139 -16.02 14.82 -4.01
C ILE A 139 -15.54 14.89 -2.57
N PRO A 140 -14.28 14.51 -2.30
CA PRO A 140 -13.32 13.88 -3.22
C PRO A 140 -13.73 12.45 -3.63
N GLN A 141 -13.21 11.98 -4.77
CA GLN A 141 -13.40 10.59 -5.20
C GLN A 141 -12.90 9.61 -4.14
N LYS A 142 -13.48 8.41 -4.08
CA LYS A 142 -13.10 7.40 -3.08
C LYS A 142 -13.40 5.98 -3.53
N ILE A 143 -12.70 5.03 -2.92
CA ILE A 143 -13.03 3.61 -3.00
C ILE A 143 -13.34 3.06 -1.60
N ASN A 144 -14.39 2.23 -1.51
CA ASN A 144 -14.71 1.56 -0.26
C ASN A 144 -13.80 0.36 -0.02
N LYS A 145 -13.53 0.06 1.25
CA LYS A 145 -12.68 -1.05 1.68
C LYS A 145 -13.05 -2.38 1.03
N ASP A 146 -14.35 -2.73 1.04
CA ASP A 146 -14.82 -4.00 0.47
C ASP A 146 -14.64 -4.09 -1.04
N GLU A 147 -14.65 -2.94 -1.75
CA GLU A 147 -14.38 -2.90 -3.18
C GLU A 147 -12.90 -3.07 -3.51
N ILE A 148 -11.99 -2.62 -2.62
CA ILE A 148 -10.55 -2.87 -2.75
C ILE A 148 -10.26 -4.37 -2.78
N GLY A 149 -10.87 -5.14 -1.87
CA GLY A 149 -10.70 -6.58 -1.77
C GLY A 149 -11.18 -7.37 -3.00
N LYS A 150 -12.10 -6.79 -3.79
CA LYS A 150 -12.65 -7.44 -5.00
C LYS A 150 -11.83 -7.22 -6.27
N ILE A 151 -10.76 -6.43 -6.20
CA ILE A 151 -9.92 -6.16 -7.37
C ILE A 151 -9.10 -7.40 -7.71
N ASP A 152 -9.07 -7.73 -9.00
CA ASP A 152 -8.23 -8.81 -9.51
C ASP A 152 -6.76 -8.39 -9.59
N ILE A 153 -5.87 -9.28 -9.17
CA ILE A 153 -4.43 -9.12 -9.23
C ILE A 153 -3.79 -10.42 -9.73
N PHE A 154 -2.73 -10.30 -10.54
CA PHE A 154 -1.95 -11.45 -10.97
C PHE A 154 -0.73 -11.62 -10.08
N ILE A 155 -0.53 -12.82 -9.57
CA ILE A 155 0.60 -13.17 -8.69
C ILE A 155 1.29 -14.45 -9.15
N THR A 156 2.54 -14.58 -8.81
CA THR A 156 3.26 -15.84 -8.79
C THR A 156 3.17 -16.47 -7.40
N ASN A 157 3.05 -17.79 -7.33
CA ASN A 157 3.11 -18.52 -6.06
C ASN A 157 4.56 -18.89 -5.67
N ASN A 158 5.54 -18.46 -6.44
CA ASN A 158 6.94 -18.71 -6.17
C ASN A 158 7.53 -17.58 -5.32
N ASP A 159 7.81 -17.83 -4.05
CA ASP A 159 8.32 -16.88 -3.08
C ASP A 159 9.65 -16.25 -3.49
N GLU A 160 10.55 -17.03 -4.12
CA GLU A 160 11.84 -16.51 -4.61
C GLU A 160 11.63 -15.50 -5.74
N GLU A 161 10.67 -15.78 -6.64
CA GLU A 161 10.32 -14.85 -7.70
C GLU A 161 9.70 -13.57 -7.13
N GLN A 162 8.77 -13.68 -6.16
CA GLN A 162 8.18 -12.53 -5.48
C GLN A 162 9.27 -11.65 -4.86
N LYS A 163 10.14 -12.21 -4.02
CA LYS A 163 11.24 -11.50 -3.37
C LYS A 163 12.18 -10.83 -4.38
N LYS A 164 12.48 -11.52 -5.48
CA LYS A 164 13.38 -10.99 -6.51
C LYS A 164 12.78 -9.82 -7.26
N ILE A 165 11.49 -9.88 -7.59
CA ILE A 165 10.74 -8.80 -8.21
C ILE A 165 10.61 -7.62 -7.23
N GLY A 166 10.19 -7.88 -6.01
CA GLY A 166 10.04 -6.88 -4.96
C GLY A 166 11.33 -6.10 -4.71
N ALA A 167 12.43 -6.81 -4.48
CA ALA A 167 13.75 -6.21 -4.27
C ALA A 167 14.23 -5.40 -5.48
N TYR A 168 14.02 -5.88 -6.70
CA TYR A 168 14.43 -5.17 -7.91
C TYR A 168 13.75 -3.81 -8.03
N PHE A 169 12.42 -3.75 -7.89
CA PHE A 169 11.69 -2.49 -8.01
C PHE A 169 11.91 -1.57 -6.81
N SER A 170 12.03 -2.10 -5.60
CA SER A 170 12.37 -1.31 -4.41
C SER A 170 13.73 -0.61 -4.59
N ASN A 171 14.75 -1.32 -5.11
CA ASN A 171 16.05 -0.73 -5.39
C ASN A 171 15.98 0.36 -6.47
N LEU A 172 15.15 0.19 -7.50
CA LEU A 172 14.94 1.23 -8.52
C LEU A 172 14.27 2.47 -7.94
N ASP A 173 13.24 2.32 -7.12
CA ASP A 173 12.55 3.42 -6.46
C ASP A 173 13.51 4.21 -5.53
N HIS A 174 14.39 3.52 -4.81
CA HIS A 174 15.45 4.16 -3.99
C HIS A 174 16.44 4.95 -4.85
N LEU A 175 16.89 4.40 -5.98
CA LEU A 175 17.81 5.10 -6.90
C LEU A 175 17.17 6.34 -7.51
N ILE A 176 15.91 6.26 -7.93
CA ILE A 176 15.15 7.40 -8.48
C ILE A 176 15.06 8.50 -7.42
N THR A 177 14.64 8.16 -6.20
CA THR A 177 14.51 9.10 -5.09
C THR A 177 15.86 9.76 -4.75
N PHE A 178 16.94 8.98 -4.74
CA PHE A 178 18.29 9.50 -4.49
C PHE A 178 18.71 10.52 -5.56
N HIS A 179 18.48 10.22 -6.83
CA HIS A 179 18.80 11.13 -7.93
C HIS A 179 17.96 12.42 -7.89
N GLN A 180 16.66 12.33 -7.60
CA GLN A 180 15.80 13.51 -7.47
C GLN A 180 16.29 14.46 -6.38
N ARG A 181 16.58 13.95 -5.17
CA ARG A 181 17.13 14.76 -4.06
C ARG A 181 18.47 15.41 -4.36
N LYS A 182 19.28 14.79 -5.24
CA LYS A 182 20.56 15.37 -5.66
C LYS A 182 20.36 16.58 -6.58
N HIS A 183 19.33 16.55 -7.44
CA HIS A 183 19.01 17.66 -8.35
C HIS A 183 18.32 18.84 -7.64
N GLU A 184 17.60 18.61 -6.54
CA GLU A 184 16.96 19.67 -5.76
C GLU A 184 17.97 20.52 -4.92
N LYS A 185 19.21 20.05 -4.78
CA LYS A 185 20.27 20.74 -4.00
C LYS A 185 21.20 21.63 -4.85
N TYR A 186 20.95 21.73 -6.14
CA TYR A 186 21.67 22.58 -7.10
C TYR A 186 20.69 23.49 -7.84
#